data_7eef34f32c7d045c1b114b3944686b29
#
_entry.id   7eef34f32c7d045c1b114b3944686b29
#
_cell.length_a   1.000
_cell.length_b   1.000
_cell.length_c   1.000
_cell.angle_alpha   90.00
_cell.angle_beta   90.00
_cell.angle_gamma   90.00
#
_symmetry.space_group_name_H-M   'P 1'
#
loop_
_entity.id
_entity.type
_entity.pdbx_description
1 polymer ?
#
loop_
_entity_poly.entity_id
_entity_poly.type
_entity_poly.pdbx_seq_one_letter_code
_entity_poly.pdbx_strand_id
1 'polypeptide(L)'
;RLQTDYIDIGMIHYIDSEEEWEQIQHSDYMDYVMELKEKNIIHHIGMSSHNPKVAIKAAQSGYVEMILFSINPAFDMLPASEDIDTMFAEKFDNNLKGIDPERAKLYKICEQNNVGITVMKGYAGGRLFDEKRSPFGVSLTPVQCIHYALTRPATASIMCGYDTKEQVDDALAYETATEQEKDYASVIANAPFHSYKGECTYCGHCKPCVANLDIAMINKFYDLATMQPEVPATVQSHYELLEHKASECIACHACEVRCPFGVKIAERMEKTAKLFGC
;
A
#
# COMPACT_ATOMS: atom_id res chain seq x y z
N ARG A 1 8.48 21.75 -23.39
CA ARG A 1 8.92 21.98 -21.99
C ARG A 1 9.76 20.82 -21.48
N LEU A 2 9.35 19.58 -21.73
CA LEU A 2 10.03 18.37 -21.24
C LEU A 2 11.25 17.97 -22.08
N GLN A 3 11.40 18.55 -23.28
CA GLN A 3 12.49 18.25 -24.23
C GLN A 3 12.59 16.73 -24.54
N THR A 4 11.46 16.06 -24.66
CA THR A 4 11.29 14.66 -25.04
C THR A 4 10.11 14.54 -25.99
N ASP A 5 10.09 13.51 -26.80
CA ASP A 5 9.03 13.16 -27.74
C ASP A 5 8.07 12.10 -27.22
N TYR A 6 8.35 11.56 -26.03
CA TYR A 6 7.49 10.60 -25.35
C TYR A 6 7.42 10.85 -23.84
N ILE A 7 6.43 10.24 -23.19
CA ILE A 7 6.23 10.23 -21.75
C ILE A 7 6.00 8.78 -21.32
N ASP A 8 6.73 8.30 -20.32
CA ASP A 8 6.58 6.92 -19.83
C ASP A 8 5.16 6.69 -19.29
N ILE A 9 4.65 7.58 -18.45
CA ILE A 9 3.31 7.47 -17.87
C ILE A 9 2.55 8.78 -18.01
N GLY A 10 1.50 8.79 -18.85
CA GLY A 10 0.55 9.90 -18.97
C GLY A 10 -0.51 9.81 -17.88
N MET A 11 -0.66 10.86 -17.06
CA MET A 11 -1.53 10.84 -15.87
C MET A 11 -2.86 11.53 -16.12
N ILE A 12 -3.98 10.81 -15.91
CA ILE A 12 -5.31 11.42 -15.71
C ILE A 12 -5.34 11.90 -14.25
N HIS A 13 -5.30 13.21 -14.05
CA HIS A 13 -5.01 13.79 -12.76
C HIS A 13 -6.25 14.14 -11.96
N TYR A 14 -6.29 13.71 -10.68
CA TYR A 14 -7.22 14.12 -9.64
C TYR A 14 -8.68 13.74 -9.93
N ILE A 15 -8.96 12.43 -9.95
CA ILE A 15 -10.31 11.88 -10.10
C ILE A 15 -10.73 11.24 -8.77
N ASP A 16 -11.60 11.90 -8.02
CA ASP A 16 -12.08 11.46 -6.70
C ASP A 16 -13.57 11.13 -6.67
N SER A 17 -14.33 11.47 -7.73
CA SER A 17 -15.74 11.13 -7.90
C SER A 17 -15.92 9.91 -8.80
N GLU A 18 -16.78 8.98 -8.38
CA GLU A 18 -17.14 7.82 -9.21
C GLU A 18 -17.89 8.22 -10.48
N GLU A 19 -18.72 9.25 -10.40
CA GLU A 19 -19.45 9.79 -11.56
C GLU A 19 -18.49 10.41 -12.58
N GLU A 20 -17.50 11.19 -12.12
CA GLU A 20 -16.48 11.79 -12.99
C GLU A 20 -15.67 10.71 -13.71
N TRP A 21 -15.28 9.63 -13.01
CA TRP A 21 -14.58 8.53 -13.64
C TRP A 21 -15.42 7.85 -14.73
N GLU A 22 -16.70 7.60 -14.47
CA GLU A 22 -17.62 7.04 -15.48
C GLU A 22 -17.77 7.94 -16.71
N GLN A 23 -17.83 9.26 -16.52
CA GLN A 23 -17.88 10.23 -17.62
C GLN A 23 -16.58 10.21 -18.44
N ILE A 24 -15.43 10.21 -17.79
CA ILE A 24 -14.12 10.26 -18.44
C ILE A 24 -13.90 9.03 -19.31
N GLN A 25 -14.15 7.81 -18.79
CA GLN A 25 -13.84 6.60 -19.54
C GLN A 25 -14.74 6.37 -20.77
N HIS A 26 -15.84 7.13 -20.90
CA HIS A 26 -16.77 7.06 -22.05
C HIS A 26 -16.78 8.37 -22.87
N SER A 27 -15.74 9.18 -22.77
CA SER A 27 -15.65 10.48 -23.43
C SER A 27 -14.56 10.53 -24.50
N ASP A 28 -14.66 11.50 -25.39
CA ASP A 28 -13.63 11.83 -26.38
C ASP A 28 -12.23 12.08 -25.75
N TYR A 29 -12.21 12.44 -24.46
CA TYR A 29 -10.95 12.58 -23.72
C TYR A 29 -10.21 11.23 -23.57
N MET A 30 -10.93 10.15 -23.21
CA MET A 30 -10.33 8.83 -23.13
C MET A 30 -9.89 8.33 -24.51
N ASP A 31 -10.70 8.57 -25.56
CA ASP A 31 -10.34 8.25 -26.93
C ASP A 31 -9.02 8.95 -27.33
N TYR A 32 -8.86 10.23 -26.98
CA TYR A 32 -7.63 10.96 -27.21
C TYR A 32 -6.43 10.40 -26.42
N VAL A 33 -6.62 10.04 -25.16
CA VAL A 33 -5.56 9.41 -24.35
C VAL A 33 -5.13 8.08 -24.96
N MET A 34 -6.06 7.27 -25.44
CA MET A 34 -5.76 6.01 -26.14
C MET A 34 -5.01 6.25 -27.46
N GLU A 35 -5.41 7.28 -28.23
CA GLU A 35 -4.70 7.68 -29.46
C GLU A 35 -3.22 8.08 -29.16
N LEU A 36 -2.97 8.80 -28.06
CA LEU A 36 -1.60 9.14 -27.64
C LEU A 36 -0.78 7.89 -27.30
N LYS A 37 -1.42 6.89 -26.68
CA LYS A 37 -0.76 5.59 -26.38
C LYS A 37 -0.48 4.80 -27.65
N GLU A 38 -1.42 4.71 -28.58
CA GLU A 38 -1.24 4.05 -29.87
C GLU A 38 -0.11 4.68 -30.69
N LYS A 39 0.02 6.01 -30.62
CA LYS A 39 1.11 6.77 -31.28
C LYS A 39 2.44 6.70 -30.52
N ASN A 40 2.49 5.96 -29.42
CA ASN A 40 3.68 5.84 -28.57
C ASN A 40 4.21 7.17 -28.01
N ILE A 41 3.32 8.18 -27.90
CA ILE A 41 3.59 9.48 -27.24
C ILE A 41 3.54 9.32 -25.72
N ILE A 42 2.62 8.50 -25.23
CA ILE A 42 2.63 7.98 -23.87
C ILE A 42 2.74 6.47 -23.91
N HIS A 43 3.56 5.89 -23.03
CA HIS A 43 3.74 4.42 -23.02
C HIS A 43 2.68 3.74 -22.16
N HIS A 44 2.35 4.34 -21.00
CA HIS A 44 1.40 3.82 -20.03
C HIS A 44 0.41 4.90 -19.61
N ILE A 45 -0.78 4.47 -19.24
CA ILE A 45 -1.82 5.36 -18.70
C ILE A 45 -1.84 5.21 -17.18
N GLY A 46 -1.68 6.33 -16.49
CA GLY A 46 -1.84 6.42 -15.04
C GLY A 46 -3.04 7.26 -14.65
N MET A 47 -3.45 7.15 -13.40
CA MET A 47 -4.48 8.00 -12.80
C MET A 47 -4.10 8.38 -11.38
N SER A 48 -4.42 9.60 -10.94
CA SER A 48 -4.32 9.96 -9.53
C SER A 48 -5.69 10.08 -8.87
N SER A 49 -5.80 9.50 -7.67
CA SER A 49 -7.00 9.59 -6.84
C SER A 49 -6.64 9.56 -5.35
N HIS A 50 -7.52 10.13 -4.53
CA HIS A 50 -7.50 10.00 -3.06
C HIS A 50 -8.61 9.08 -2.58
N ASN A 51 -9.61 8.80 -3.42
CA ASN A 51 -10.75 7.95 -3.12
C ASN A 51 -10.48 6.49 -3.54
N PRO A 52 -10.39 5.54 -2.59
CA PRO A 52 -10.11 4.14 -2.92
C PRO A 52 -11.18 3.50 -3.80
N LYS A 53 -12.45 3.92 -3.72
CA LYS A 53 -13.52 3.38 -4.58
C LYS A 53 -13.30 3.73 -6.06
N VAL A 54 -12.92 4.97 -6.33
CA VAL A 54 -12.61 5.43 -7.69
C VAL A 54 -11.36 4.73 -8.21
N ALA A 55 -10.32 4.66 -7.40
CA ALA A 55 -9.09 3.97 -7.75
C ALA A 55 -9.31 2.47 -8.05
N ILE A 56 -10.21 1.79 -7.32
CA ILE A 56 -10.62 0.40 -7.59
C ILE A 56 -11.26 0.28 -8.97
N LYS A 57 -12.23 1.15 -9.30
CA LYS A 57 -12.89 1.15 -10.63
C LYS A 57 -11.88 1.38 -11.75
N ALA A 58 -10.96 2.32 -11.57
CA ALA A 58 -9.91 2.59 -12.53
C ALA A 58 -8.97 1.37 -12.72
N ALA A 59 -8.54 0.73 -11.64
CA ALA A 59 -7.69 -0.47 -11.71
C ALA A 59 -8.40 -1.66 -12.39
N GLN A 60 -9.73 -1.71 -12.35
CA GLN A 60 -10.53 -2.76 -13.00
C GLN A 60 -10.93 -2.42 -14.44
N SER A 61 -10.75 -1.19 -14.88
CA SER A 61 -11.21 -0.72 -16.20
C SER A 61 -10.45 -1.33 -17.39
N GLY A 62 -9.22 -1.78 -17.17
CA GLY A 62 -8.31 -2.20 -18.23
C GLY A 62 -7.60 -1.05 -18.95
N TYR A 63 -7.91 0.21 -18.66
CA TYR A 63 -7.23 1.38 -19.23
C TYR A 63 -6.00 1.77 -18.44
N VAL A 64 -6.10 1.73 -17.09
CA VAL A 64 -5.10 2.27 -16.17
C VAL A 64 -4.10 1.20 -15.75
N GLU A 65 -2.82 1.50 -15.89
CA GLU A 65 -1.71 0.61 -15.57
C GLU A 65 -0.94 1.04 -14.30
N MET A 66 -1.17 2.29 -13.86
CA MET A 66 -0.57 2.84 -12.65
C MET A 66 -1.52 3.80 -11.94
N ILE A 67 -1.57 3.72 -10.61
CA ILE A 67 -2.34 4.64 -9.77
C ILE A 67 -1.41 5.39 -8.83
N LEU A 68 -1.47 6.72 -8.87
CA LEU A 68 -0.87 7.58 -7.86
C LEU A 68 -1.87 7.75 -6.72
N PHE A 69 -1.57 7.13 -5.57
CA PHE A 69 -2.49 7.05 -4.43
C PHE A 69 -1.85 7.47 -3.11
N SER A 70 -2.67 8.01 -2.21
CA SER A 70 -2.22 8.49 -0.89
C SER A 70 -2.08 7.34 0.09
N ILE A 71 -0.83 6.95 0.42
CA ILE A 71 -0.54 5.86 1.35
C ILE A 71 0.39 6.34 2.47
N ASN A 72 -0.07 6.21 3.69
CA ASN A 72 0.71 6.33 4.92
C ASN A 72 -0.13 5.75 6.08
N PRO A 73 0.45 5.44 7.24
CA PRO A 73 -0.29 4.77 8.32
C PRO A 73 -1.48 5.58 8.85
N ALA A 74 -1.47 6.91 8.73
CA ALA A 74 -2.60 7.73 9.16
C ALA A 74 -3.77 7.66 8.15
N PHE A 75 -3.45 7.82 6.85
CA PHE A 75 -4.49 7.84 5.82
C PHE A 75 -5.08 6.45 5.55
N ASP A 76 -4.30 5.40 5.79
CA ASP A 76 -4.79 4.03 5.63
C ASP A 76 -5.94 3.68 6.60
N MET A 77 -6.12 4.43 7.67
CA MET A 77 -7.26 4.29 8.58
C MET A 77 -8.53 5.00 8.10
N LEU A 78 -8.43 5.89 7.10
CA LEU A 78 -9.54 6.75 6.70
C LEU A 78 -10.48 6.05 5.71
N PRO A 79 -11.80 6.15 5.89
CA PRO A 79 -12.78 5.63 4.94
C PRO A 79 -12.70 6.37 3.59
N ALA A 80 -13.30 5.76 2.56
CA ALA A 80 -13.44 6.38 1.25
C ALA A 80 -14.22 7.71 1.35
N SER A 81 -13.72 8.74 0.68
CA SER A 81 -14.36 10.06 0.60
C SER A 81 -14.05 10.71 -0.74
N GLU A 82 -15.01 11.45 -1.28
CA GLU A 82 -14.81 12.36 -2.42
C GLU A 82 -14.22 13.72 -1.96
N ASP A 83 -14.33 14.01 -0.66
CA ASP A 83 -13.81 15.23 -0.05
C ASP A 83 -12.39 14.98 0.49
N ILE A 84 -11.40 15.54 -0.18
CA ILE A 84 -9.98 15.44 0.19
C ILE A 84 -9.69 16.09 1.57
N ASP A 85 -10.47 17.08 1.99
CA ASP A 85 -10.24 17.80 3.24
C ASP A 85 -10.41 16.87 4.45
N THR A 86 -11.15 15.77 4.29
CA THR A 86 -11.26 14.72 5.32
C THR A 86 -9.91 14.12 5.72
N MET A 87 -8.94 14.05 4.79
CA MET A 87 -7.58 13.56 5.06
C MET A 87 -6.77 14.52 5.93
N PHE A 88 -7.12 15.82 5.90
CA PHE A 88 -6.39 16.87 6.58
C PHE A 88 -7.12 17.38 7.83
N ALA A 89 -8.20 16.72 8.25
CA ALA A 89 -8.90 17.04 9.49
C ALA A 89 -7.93 17.11 10.68
N GLU A 90 -8.10 18.08 11.58
CA GLU A 90 -7.19 18.26 12.72
C GLU A 90 -7.18 17.06 13.65
N LYS A 91 -8.32 16.38 13.78
CA LYS A 91 -8.47 15.19 14.63
C LYS A 91 -9.10 14.06 13.85
N PHE A 92 -8.56 12.88 14.02
CA PHE A 92 -9.15 11.64 13.52
C PHE A 92 -10.20 11.10 14.50
N ASP A 93 -11.20 10.40 13.95
CA ASP A 93 -12.19 9.71 14.76
C ASP A 93 -11.49 8.65 15.64
N ASN A 94 -11.80 8.65 16.94
CA ASN A 94 -11.21 7.73 17.92
C ASN A 94 -11.53 6.25 17.63
N ASN A 95 -12.53 5.97 16.79
CA ASN A 95 -12.92 4.62 16.41
C ASN A 95 -12.11 4.05 15.26
N LEU A 96 -11.32 4.86 14.55
CA LEU A 96 -10.48 4.39 13.45
C LEU A 96 -9.39 3.45 13.95
N LYS A 97 -9.27 2.30 13.29
CA LYS A 97 -8.29 1.24 13.61
C LYS A 97 -7.86 0.53 12.34
N GLY A 98 -6.56 0.24 12.28
CA GLY A 98 -6.00 -0.55 11.21
C GLY A 98 -6.20 0.06 9.82
N ILE A 99 -6.17 -0.76 8.78
CA ILE A 99 -6.37 -0.33 7.41
C ILE A 99 -7.86 -0.38 7.08
N ASP A 100 -8.40 0.72 6.54
CA ASP A 100 -9.78 0.77 6.06
C ASP A 100 -10.03 -0.34 5.01
N PRO A 101 -11.17 -1.05 5.07
CA PRO A 101 -11.47 -2.16 4.17
C PRO A 101 -11.42 -1.81 2.67
N GLU A 102 -11.89 -0.60 2.28
CA GLU A 102 -11.84 -0.19 0.85
C GLU A 102 -10.41 0.09 0.41
N ARG A 103 -9.54 0.60 1.29
CA ARG A 103 -8.10 0.77 0.99
C ARG A 103 -7.40 -0.58 0.88
N ALA A 104 -7.66 -1.50 1.80
CA ALA A 104 -7.15 -2.87 1.72
C ALA A 104 -7.60 -3.56 0.41
N LYS A 105 -8.85 -3.35 0.00
CA LYS A 105 -9.40 -3.85 -1.26
C LYS A 105 -8.70 -3.24 -2.48
N LEU A 106 -8.42 -1.93 -2.47
CA LEU A 106 -7.67 -1.28 -3.54
C LEU A 106 -6.31 -1.95 -3.76
N TYR A 107 -5.53 -2.15 -2.70
CA TYR A 107 -4.22 -2.77 -2.80
C TYR A 107 -4.28 -4.15 -3.47
N LYS A 108 -5.29 -4.94 -3.13
CA LYS A 108 -5.52 -6.27 -3.70
C LYS A 108 -5.94 -6.22 -5.16
N ILE A 109 -6.87 -5.34 -5.50
CA ILE A 109 -7.33 -5.17 -6.87
C ILE A 109 -6.18 -4.72 -7.77
N CYS A 110 -5.34 -3.79 -7.32
CA CYS A 110 -4.16 -3.38 -8.07
C CYS A 110 -3.20 -4.55 -8.31
N GLU A 111 -2.88 -5.33 -7.30
CA GLU A 111 -2.04 -6.53 -7.43
C GLU A 111 -2.64 -7.54 -8.41
N GLN A 112 -3.95 -7.84 -8.30
CA GLN A 112 -4.66 -8.79 -9.14
C GLN A 112 -4.71 -8.39 -10.61
N ASN A 113 -4.81 -7.09 -10.89
CA ASN A 113 -4.92 -6.56 -12.25
C ASN A 113 -3.57 -6.10 -12.82
N ASN A 114 -2.47 -6.36 -12.10
CA ASN A 114 -1.12 -5.90 -12.47
C ASN A 114 -1.05 -4.38 -12.67
N VAL A 115 -1.74 -3.63 -11.82
CA VAL A 115 -1.72 -2.17 -11.78
C VAL A 115 -0.77 -1.73 -10.68
N GLY A 116 0.30 -1.00 -11.04
CA GLY A 116 1.27 -0.50 -10.07
C GLY A 116 0.72 0.67 -9.25
N ILE A 117 1.12 0.78 -7.98
CA ILE A 117 0.84 1.96 -7.16
C ILE A 117 2.12 2.77 -6.97
N THR A 118 2.07 4.04 -7.35
CA THR A 118 3.04 5.05 -6.90
C THR A 118 2.41 5.85 -5.76
N VAL A 119 3.13 5.95 -4.65
CA VAL A 119 2.59 6.57 -3.43
C VAL A 119 2.79 8.08 -3.45
N MET A 120 1.73 8.82 -3.16
CA MET A 120 1.79 10.23 -2.78
C MET A 120 1.43 10.41 -1.30
N LYS A 121 1.72 11.59 -0.75
CA LYS A 121 1.37 11.95 0.64
C LYS A 121 1.98 11.03 1.71
N GLY A 122 3.09 10.35 1.42
CA GLY A 122 3.74 9.38 2.33
C GLY A 122 4.00 9.89 3.74
N TYR A 123 4.12 11.21 3.90
CA TYR A 123 4.37 11.89 5.17
C TYR A 123 3.11 12.55 5.80
N ALA A 124 1.94 12.36 5.20
CA ALA A 124 0.69 13.02 5.62
C ALA A 124 0.84 14.55 5.76
N GLY A 125 1.55 15.21 4.82
CA GLY A 125 1.84 16.65 4.88
C GLY A 125 2.76 17.02 6.06
N GLY A 126 3.67 16.12 6.46
CA GLY A 126 4.59 16.31 7.59
C GLY A 126 3.95 16.07 8.97
N ARG A 127 2.65 15.75 9.02
CA ARG A 127 1.94 15.47 10.28
C ARG A 127 2.56 14.32 11.06
N LEU A 128 3.04 13.29 10.38
CA LEU A 128 3.61 12.10 11.01
C LEU A 128 4.96 12.37 11.72
N PHE A 129 5.61 13.49 11.44
CA PHE A 129 6.88 13.87 12.07
C PHE A 129 6.70 14.63 13.39
N ASP A 130 5.48 15.02 13.73
CA ASP A 130 5.16 15.81 14.91
C ASP A 130 4.25 15.00 15.84
N GLU A 131 4.71 14.68 17.05
CA GLU A 131 3.99 13.89 18.05
C GLU A 131 2.59 14.47 18.37
N LYS A 132 2.45 15.80 18.40
CA LYS A 132 1.18 16.46 18.71
C LYS A 132 0.20 16.46 17.57
N ARG A 133 0.67 16.37 16.33
CA ARG A 133 -0.13 16.37 15.11
C ARG A 133 -0.40 14.97 14.59
N SER A 134 0.46 14.03 14.94
CA SER A 134 0.31 12.62 14.57
C SER A 134 -0.93 12.02 15.23
N PRO A 135 -1.80 11.31 14.48
CA PRO A 135 -2.97 10.65 15.07
C PRO A 135 -2.58 9.54 16.04
N PHE A 136 -1.34 9.09 16.01
CA PHE A 136 -0.82 8.05 16.91
C PHE A 136 -0.36 8.61 18.26
N GLY A 137 -0.15 9.94 18.40
CA GLY A 137 0.46 10.55 19.58
C GLY A 137 1.95 10.24 19.73
N VAL A 138 2.58 9.82 18.63
CA VAL A 138 4.03 9.60 18.49
C VAL A 138 4.47 10.07 17.11
N SER A 139 5.74 10.45 16.95
CA SER A 139 6.33 10.79 15.66
C SER A 139 6.93 9.56 14.97
N LEU A 140 6.90 9.58 13.64
CA LEU A 140 7.63 8.65 12.78
C LEU A 140 8.75 9.38 12.07
N THR A 141 9.77 8.65 11.64
CA THR A 141 10.86 9.19 10.80
C THR A 141 10.49 9.10 9.31
N PRO A 142 11.15 9.89 8.42
CA PRO A 142 10.98 9.73 6.97
C PRO A 142 11.22 8.28 6.51
N VAL A 143 12.27 7.62 7.04
CA VAL A 143 12.60 6.21 6.74
C VAL A 143 11.45 5.27 7.11
N GLN A 144 10.85 5.45 8.28
CA GLN A 144 9.71 4.64 8.74
C GLN A 144 8.46 4.84 7.87
N CYS A 145 8.17 6.08 7.48
CA CYS A 145 7.05 6.38 6.60
C CYS A 145 7.24 5.77 5.20
N ILE A 146 8.44 5.88 4.63
CA ILE A 146 8.79 5.26 3.34
C ILE A 146 8.66 3.74 3.43
N HIS A 147 9.20 3.15 4.48
CA HIS A 147 9.13 1.69 4.66
C HIS A 147 7.69 1.20 4.80
N TYR A 148 6.85 1.90 5.57
CA TYR A 148 5.43 1.59 5.64
C TYR A 148 4.79 1.53 4.24
N ALA A 149 4.96 2.58 3.44
CA ALA A 149 4.36 2.69 2.12
C ALA A 149 4.84 1.57 1.18
N LEU A 150 6.15 1.33 1.10
CA LEU A 150 6.74 0.31 0.21
C LEU A 150 6.43 -1.13 0.61
N THR A 151 5.94 -1.38 1.83
CA THR A 151 5.47 -2.72 2.24
C THR A 151 4.04 -3.03 1.82
N ARG A 152 3.27 -2.03 1.34
CA ARG A 152 1.89 -2.28 0.87
C ARG A 152 1.87 -3.11 -0.43
N PRO A 153 0.82 -3.92 -0.67
CA PRO A 153 0.67 -4.64 -1.94
C PRO A 153 0.62 -3.67 -3.12
N ALA A 154 1.08 -4.13 -4.30
CA ALA A 154 1.14 -3.38 -5.55
C ALA A 154 1.97 -2.08 -5.53
N THR A 155 2.56 -1.69 -4.40
CA THR A 155 3.36 -0.46 -4.32
C THR A 155 4.71 -0.66 -5.00
N ALA A 156 4.96 0.15 -6.04
CA ALA A 156 6.19 0.12 -6.83
C ALA A 156 7.17 1.26 -6.46
N SER A 157 6.64 2.41 -6.04
CA SER A 157 7.47 3.58 -5.71
C SER A 157 6.75 4.55 -4.78
N ILE A 158 7.49 5.50 -4.23
CA ILE A 158 6.96 6.59 -3.41
C ILE A 158 7.50 7.93 -3.87
N MET A 159 6.62 8.92 -4.02
CA MET A 159 6.95 10.31 -4.30
C MET A 159 6.72 11.15 -3.04
N CYS A 160 7.80 11.60 -2.43
CA CYS A 160 7.74 12.50 -1.29
C CYS A 160 7.95 13.95 -1.72
N GLY A 161 7.27 14.88 -1.05
CA GLY A 161 7.51 16.31 -1.25
C GLY A 161 8.69 16.78 -0.42
N TYR A 162 9.58 17.57 -1.02
CA TYR A 162 10.77 18.13 -0.38
C TYR A 162 10.87 19.61 -0.70
N ASP A 163 11.21 20.42 0.32
CA ASP A 163 11.49 21.86 0.19
C ASP A 163 12.98 22.15 0.33
N THR A 164 13.75 21.27 0.94
CA THR A 164 15.18 21.45 1.21
C THR A 164 15.99 20.22 0.82
N LYS A 165 17.29 20.43 0.65
CA LYS A 165 18.25 19.35 0.36
C LYS A 165 18.31 18.34 1.52
N GLU A 166 18.25 18.82 2.77
CA GLU A 166 18.29 17.99 3.98
C GLU A 166 17.12 17.00 3.98
N GLN A 167 15.93 17.42 3.58
CA GLN A 167 14.75 16.53 3.47
C GLN A 167 14.95 15.45 2.39
N VAL A 168 15.65 15.77 1.30
CA VAL A 168 16.04 14.78 0.30
C VAL A 168 17.03 13.77 0.88
N ASP A 169 18.06 14.27 1.58
CA ASP A 169 19.07 13.43 2.22
C ASP A 169 18.45 12.51 3.29
N ASP A 170 17.47 13.00 4.08
CA ASP A 170 16.71 12.22 5.06
C ASP A 170 15.90 11.09 4.40
N ALA A 171 15.32 11.32 3.23
CA ALA A 171 14.61 10.28 2.49
C ALA A 171 15.56 9.27 1.86
N LEU A 172 16.67 9.72 1.28
CA LEU A 172 17.71 8.84 0.70
C LEU A 172 18.37 7.95 1.75
N ALA A 173 18.37 8.35 3.03
CA ALA A 173 18.83 7.50 4.12
C ALA A 173 18.10 6.15 4.19
N TYR A 174 16.91 6.02 3.59
CA TYR A 174 16.18 4.76 3.47
C TYR A 174 16.99 3.66 2.76
N GLU A 175 17.80 4.02 1.76
CA GLU A 175 18.59 3.06 0.96
C GLU A 175 19.60 2.28 1.83
N THR A 176 20.15 2.93 2.86
CA THR A 176 21.17 2.35 3.74
C THR A 176 20.66 2.06 5.16
N ALA A 177 19.39 2.37 5.42
CA ALA A 177 18.79 2.21 6.74
C ALA A 177 18.74 0.75 7.19
N THR A 178 19.06 0.54 8.45
CA THR A 178 18.96 -0.75 9.13
C THR A 178 17.50 -1.14 9.35
N GLU A 179 17.23 -2.42 9.63
CA GLU A 179 15.89 -2.90 9.98
C GLU A 179 15.33 -2.18 11.23
N GLN A 180 16.18 -1.79 12.16
CA GLN A 180 15.77 -1.03 13.35
C GLN A 180 15.33 0.39 13.00
N GLU A 181 16.02 1.07 12.09
CA GLU A 181 15.64 2.41 11.61
C GLU A 181 14.36 2.38 10.78
N LYS A 182 14.07 1.29 10.08
CA LYS A 182 12.84 1.03 9.32
C LYS A 182 11.65 0.63 10.20
N ASP A 183 11.88 0.34 11.49
CA ASP A 183 10.84 -0.18 12.39
C ASP A 183 9.77 0.87 12.74
N TYR A 184 8.80 1.05 11.85
CA TYR A 184 7.57 1.78 12.12
C TYR A 184 6.59 0.96 12.98
N ALA A 185 6.67 -0.37 12.89
CA ALA A 185 5.67 -1.26 13.44
C ALA A 185 5.69 -1.25 14.98
N SER A 186 6.87 -1.33 15.60
CA SER A 186 7.00 -1.21 17.07
C SER A 186 6.55 0.16 17.57
N VAL A 187 6.83 1.23 16.80
CA VAL A 187 6.39 2.59 17.15
C VAL A 187 4.87 2.68 17.18
N ILE A 188 4.19 2.24 16.09
CA ILE A 188 2.73 2.31 15.99
C ILE A 188 2.05 1.32 16.96
N ALA A 189 2.60 0.11 17.14
CA ALA A 189 2.00 -0.88 18.04
C ALA A 189 1.98 -0.43 19.50
N ASN A 190 2.96 0.37 19.91
CA ASN A 190 3.07 0.95 21.24
C ASN A 190 2.48 2.36 21.35
N ALA A 191 1.90 2.88 20.27
CA ALA A 191 1.29 4.20 20.24
C ALA A 191 0.09 4.29 21.18
N PRO A 192 -0.14 5.44 21.85
CA PRO A 192 -1.27 5.63 22.74
C PRO A 192 -2.63 5.63 22.03
N PHE A 193 -2.65 5.92 20.72
CA PHE A 193 -3.86 6.02 19.91
C PHE A 193 -3.75 5.20 18.63
N HIS A 194 -4.89 4.72 18.12
CA HIS A 194 -5.03 4.12 16.78
C HIS A 194 -4.05 2.98 16.45
N SER A 195 -3.82 2.06 17.39
CA SER A 195 -2.91 0.93 17.14
C SER A 195 -3.50 -0.10 16.15
N TYR A 196 -2.63 -0.77 15.40
CA TYR A 196 -2.97 -1.82 14.43
C TYR A 196 -3.01 -3.23 15.03
N LYS A 197 -3.46 -3.39 16.29
CA LYS A 197 -3.46 -4.70 16.97
C LYS A 197 -4.26 -5.76 16.21
N GLY A 198 -3.64 -6.92 16.01
CA GLY A 198 -4.25 -8.06 15.31
C GLY A 198 -4.05 -8.06 13.80
N GLU A 199 -3.57 -6.97 13.20
CA GLU A 199 -3.40 -6.81 11.76
C GLU A 199 -1.95 -7.00 11.33
N CYS A 200 -1.74 -7.72 10.21
CA CYS A 200 -0.42 -7.84 9.62
C CYS A 200 -0.13 -6.62 8.74
N THR A 201 0.93 -5.88 9.08
CA THR A 201 1.39 -4.74 8.30
C THR A 201 2.60 -5.07 7.42
N TYR A 202 2.93 -6.35 7.28
CA TYR A 202 4.05 -6.88 6.48
C TYR A 202 5.42 -6.33 6.86
N CYS A 203 5.57 -5.89 8.11
CA CYS A 203 6.74 -5.19 8.63
C CYS A 203 8.02 -6.04 8.79
N GLY A 204 7.91 -7.37 8.69
CA GLY A 204 9.07 -8.28 8.73
C GLY A 204 9.56 -8.70 10.11
N HIS A 205 9.00 -8.21 11.23
CA HIS A 205 9.43 -8.58 12.60
C HIS A 205 9.32 -10.07 12.92
N CYS A 206 8.54 -10.82 12.15
CA CYS A 206 8.45 -12.27 12.27
C CYS A 206 9.75 -13.01 11.90
N LYS A 207 10.70 -12.35 11.24
CA LYS A 207 12.03 -12.91 10.91
C LYS A 207 12.94 -12.95 12.15
N PRO A 208 13.92 -13.89 12.20
CA PRO A 208 14.08 -15.03 11.30
C PRO A 208 13.08 -16.16 11.60
N CYS A 209 12.67 -16.89 10.56
CA CYS A 209 11.89 -18.12 10.73
C CYS A 209 12.81 -19.34 10.73
N VAL A 210 12.61 -20.29 11.64
CA VAL A 210 13.42 -21.53 11.70
C VAL A 210 13.20 -22.45 10.47
N ALA A 211 12.04 -22.32 9.80
CA ALA A 211 11.74 -23.00 8.54
C ALA A 211 12.00 -22.11 7.31
N ASN A 212 12.73 -21.03 7.46
CA ASN A 212 13.09 -20.06 6.42
C ASN A 212 11.91 -19.43 5.65
N LEU A 213 10.70 -19.44 6.23
CA LEU A 213 9.53 -18.84 5.59
C LEU A 213 9.67 -17.30 5.51
N ASP A 214 9.33 -16.72 4.37
CA ASP A 214 9.02 -15.30 4.30
C ASP A 214 7.58 -15.06 4.77
N ILE A 215 7.41 -15.05 6.09
CA ILE A 215 6.12 -14.94 6.75
C ILE A 215 5.38 -13.65 6.34
N ALA A 216 6.10 -12.54 6.15
CA ALA A 216 5.50 -11.27 5.77
C ALA A 216 4.89 -11.37 4.36
N MET A 217 5.61 -11.96 3.42
CA MET A 217 5.14 -12.19 2.06
C MET A 217 3.99 -13.21 2.02
N ILE A 218 4.11 -14.30 2.78
CA ILE A 218 3.04 -15.31 2.89
C ILE A 218 1.75 -14.68 3.44
N ASN A 219 1.84 -13.85 4.50
CA ASN A 219 0.68 -13.13 5.02
C ASN A 219 0.09 -12.16 3.99
N LYS A 220 0.93 -11.49 3.19
CA LYS A 220 0.49 -10.63 2.09
C LYS A 220 -0.34 -11.42 1.07
N PHE A 221 0.14 -12.59 0.63
CA PHE A 221 -0.61 -13.45 -0.28
C PHE A 221 -1.89 -14.00 0.34
N TYR A 222 -1.88 -14.36 1.62
CA TYR A 222 -3.10 -14.75 2.32
C TYR A 222 -4.16 -13.64 2.30
N ASP A 223 -3.77 -12.41 2.63
CA ASP A 223 -4.69 -11.26 2.63
C ASP A 223 -5.17 -10.94 1.21
N LEU A 224 -4.32 -11.08 0.20
CA LEU A 224 -4.69 -10.93 -1.21
C LEU A 224 -5.70 -11.99 -1.67
N ALA A 225 -5.58 -13.22 -1.22
CA ALA A 225 -6.39 -14.35 -1.64
C ALA A 225 -7.76 -14.42 -0.93
N THR A 226 -7.86 -13.98 0.32
CA THR A 226 -9.05 -14.18 1.16
C THR A 226 -10.22 -13.23 0.91
N MET A 227 -10.07 -12.24 0.02
CA MET A 227 -11.16 -11.29 -0.28
C MET A 227 -12.13 -11.77 -1.36
N GLN A 228 -11.83 -12.87 -2.03
CA GLN A 228 -12.70 -13.45 -3.06
C GLN A 228 -12.97 -14.91 -2.72
N PRO A 229 -14.09 -15.47 -3.23
CA PRO A 229 -14.40 -16.90 -3.03
C PRO A 229 -13.33 -17.84 -3.59
N GLU A 230 -12.64 -17.40 -4.65
CA GLU A 230 -11.59 -18.16 -5.33
C GLU A 230 -10.26 -17.38 -5.30
N VAL A 231 -9.15 -18.10 -5.17
CA VAL A 231 -7.82 -17.50 -5.22
C VAL A 231 -7.53 -16.99 -6.64
N PRO A 232 -7.20 -15.69 -6.83
CA PRO A 232 -6.86 -15.17 -8.14
C PRO A 232 -5.65 -15.88 -8.73
N ALA A 233 -5.68 -16.18 -10.04
CA ALA A 233 -4.60 -16.92 -10.73
C ALA A 233 -3.24 -16.24 -10.61
N THR A 234 -3.20 -14.90 -10.66
CA THR A 234 -1.97 -14.11 -10.47
C THR A 234 -1.40 -14.25 -9.07
N VAL A 235 -2.25 -14.22 -8.04
CA VAL A 235 -1.83 -14.40 -6.65
C VAL A 235 -1.35 -15.84 -6.42
N GLN A 236 -2.05 -16.82 -6.99
CA GLN A 236 -1.64 -18.23 -6.97
C GLN A 236 -0.24 -18.40 -7.58
N SER A 237 -0.03 -17.88 -8.79
CA SER A 237 1.26 -18.00 -9.49
C SER A 237 2.41 -17.32 -8.74
N HIS A 238 2.18 -16.16 -8.15
CA HIS A 238 3.19 -15.48 -7.32
C HIS A 238 3.50 -16.24 -6.04
N TYR A 239 2.48 -16.80 -5.38
CA TYR A 239 2.69 -17.64 -4.20
C TYR A 239 3.51 -18.89 -4.52
N GLU A 240 3.27 -19.51 -5.68
CA GLU A 240 4.02 -20.69 -6.15
C GLU A 240 5.50 -20.40 -6.41
N LEU A 241 5.88 -19.15 -6.66
CA LEU A 241 7.28 -18.73 -6.84
C LEU A 241 8.04 -18.59 -5.51
N LEU A 242 7.37 -18.58 -4.35
CA LEU A 242 8.07 -18.57 -3.08
C LEU A 242 8.94 -19.81 -2.94
N GLU A 243 10.15 -19.67 -2.39
CA GLU A 243 11.08 -20.77 -2.15
C GLU A 243 10.52 -21.74 -1.09
N HIS A 244 9.93 -21.17 -0.01
CA HIS A 244 9.32 -21.93 1.09
C HIS A 244 7.83 -21.59 1.21
N LYS A 245 7.00 -22.60 1.45
CA LYS A 245 5.54 -22.51 1.51
C LYS A 245 5.00 -22.51 2.94
N ALA A 246 3.78 -22.02 3.11
CA ALA A 246 3.11 -21.99 4.42
C ALA A 246 2.98 -23.37 5.07
N SER A 247 2.86 -24.44 4.27
CA SER A 247 2.81 -25.84 4.75
C SER A 247 4.07 -26.31 5.47
N GLU A 248 5.20 -25.64 5.26
CA GLU A 248 6.46 -25.94 5.96
C GLU A 248 6.52 -25.34 7.37
N CYS A 249 5.46 -24.63 7.80
CA CYS A 249 5.38 -24.05 9.13
C CYS A 249 5.28 -25.14 10.20
N ILE A 250 6.24 -25.17 11.12
CA ILE A 250 6.29 -26.13 12.24
C ILE A 250 5.52 -25.65 13.48
N ALA A 251 4.76 -24.58 13.39
CA ALA A 251 3.96 -23.98 14.46
C ALA A 251 4.75 -23.71 15.77
N CYS A 252 6.01 -23.30 15.69
CA CYS A 252 6.85 -23.03 16.86
C CYS A 252 6.51 -21.72 17.58
N HIS A 253 5.63 -20.88 17.05
CA HIS A 253 5.17 -19.59 17.57
C HIS A 253 6.26 -18.53 17.82
N ALA A 254 7.51 -18.76 17.49
CA ALA A 254 8.60 -17.79 17.71
C ALA A 254 8.37 -16.46 16.98
N CYS A 255 7.70 -16.47 15.82
CA CYS A 255 7.31 -15.29 15.06
C CYS A 255 6.22 -14.47 15.76
N GLU A 256 5.28 -15.10 16.47
CA GLU A 256 4.20 -14.44 17.20
C GLU A 256 4.72 -13.65 18.40
N VAL A 257 5.74 -14.20 19.10
CA VAL A 257 6.42 -13.49 20.21
C VAL A 257 7.07 -12.19 19.75
N ARG A 258 7.59 -12.17 18.52
CA ARG A 258 8.23 -10.99 17.94
C ARG A 258 7.26 -10.03 17.26
N CYS A 259 6.00 -10.46 17.01
CA CYS A 259 5.04 -9.65 16.30
C CYS A 259 4.55 -8.47 17.15
N PRO A 260 4.84 -7.20 16.77
CA PRO A 260 4.41 -6.04 17.56
C PRO A 260 2.89 -5.93 17.66
N PHE A 261 2.16 -6.44 16.66
CA PHE A 261 0.71 -6.35 16.57
C PHE A 261 -0.03 -7.58 17.11
N GLY A 262 0.67 -8.59 17.58
CA GLY A 262 0.06 -9.79 18.17
C GLY A 262 -0.73 -10.65 17.16
N VAL A 263 -0.32 -10.69 15.91
CA VAL A 263 -0.95 -11.49 14.86
C VAL A 263 -0.79 -12.99 15.17
N LYS A 264 -1.85 -13.76 15.00
CA LYS A 264 -1.84 -15.23 15.14
C LYS A 264 -1.23 -15.88 13.90
N ILE A 265 0.11 -15.83 13.80
CA ILE A 265 0.84 -16.18 12.58
C ILE A 265 0.77 -17.68 12.28
N ALA A 266 0.92 -18.55 13.28
CA ALA A 266 0.86 -19.99 13.07
C ALA A 266 -0.50 -20.44 12.52
N GLU A 267 -1.59 -19.89 13.05
CA GLU A 267 -2.95 -20.12 12.53
C GLU A 267 -3.11 -19.62 11.10
N ARG A 268 -2.53 -18.45 10.77
CA ARG A 268 -2.55 -17.91 9.41
C ARG A 268 -1.77 -18.79 8.44
N MET A 269 -0.61 -19.33 8.83
CA MET A 269 0.17 -20.27 8.01
C MET A 269 -0.65 -21.53 7.69
N GLU A 270 -1.34 -22.12 8.68
CA GLU A 270 -2.22 -23.27 8.46
C GLU A 270 -3.35 -22.93 7.47
N LYS A 271 -4.01 -21.78 7.64
CA LYS A 271 -5.07 -21.34 6.73
C LYS A 271 -4.53 -21.09 5.33
N THR A 272 -3.35 -20.50 5.23
CA THR A 272 -2.69 -20.22 3.94
C THR A 272 -2.35 -21.51 3.20
N ALA A 273 -1.78 -22.49 3.89
CA ALA A 273 -1.47 -23.80 3.30
C ALA A 273 -2.73 -24.48 2.74
N LYS A 274 -3.84 -24.42 3.48
CA LYS A 274 -5.13 -24.95 3.00
C LYS A 274 -5.67 -24.18 1.79
N LEU A 275 -5.52 -22.85 1.78
CA LEU A 275 -6.05 -21.97 0.73
C LEU A 275 -5.33 -22.17 -0.59
N PHE A 276 -4.00 -22.27 -0.57
CA PHE A 276 -3.16 -22.44 -1.76
C PHE A 276 -2.89 -23.91 -2.13
N GLY A 277 -3.31 -24.88 -1.29
CA GLY A 277 -3.17 -26.30 -1.55
C GLY A 277 -1.76 -26.86 -1.34
N CYS A 278 -0.89 -26.12 -0.68
CA CYS A 278 0.50 -26.53 -0.41
C CYS A 278 1.08 -25.84 0.82
#